data_6194c76d5140138c191ad5163101e893
#
_entry.id   6194c76d5140138c191ad5163101e893
#
_cell.length_a   1.000
_cell.length_b   1.000
_cell.length_c   1.000
_cell.angle_alpha   90.00
_cell.angle_beta   90.00
_cell.angle_gamma   90.00
#
_symmetry.space_group_name_H-M   'P 1'
#
loop_
_entity.id
_entity.type
_entity.pdbx_description
1 polymer ?
#
loop_
_entity_poly.entity_id
_entity_poly.type
_entity_poly.pdbx_seq_one_letter_code
_entity_poly.pdbx_strand_id
1 'polypeptide(L)'
;MALHIIWSFFLLPTLLTFTFQFLLKSIKLKREKRSQKPSRLFWLGRGNGLFADARSKLLAFVKGRQLFADAYFKYSRENVVTKISTISVPLVLVPKNQRKWFFKERSDVLDHRATGFDAVESLYTMPCGHILDFPAHVKLINKVLTRELPNLTDNLVREIEEGLLKNWGSDTEKWQGIELWDTVLMLVTRTFNKVSVGNPLCADQRYLDNTRRYVTSIHTMSAIIRVFPSWAKPLVGPILSIPCWFLYWCGKWYAMPLIHTYLEEAKMEIATYGKFSNKHNVFAMWIVQEAIHSQIPRELDPETIYARLMTMNFAGIHTSSYTTVNMLLDSLSRPDVFNMMKEEIGTAYQQNQCKWTKPVVDNLKFTDNVLRESMRLSGPIVRLIREVKAENGIQLNGVSLPKGTKIATDMHHMHRDEEIYKDANTFNPFRLNPSTGQPMPPAVETSENFLPFGHGRFLDNRPPNVWMGDSMIPPHTILSVKRRS
;
A
#
# COMPACT_ATOMS: atom_id res chain seq x y z
N MET A 1 -4.47 -24.96 27.47
CA MET A 1 -5.72 -24.91 26.67
C MET A 1 -5.54 -24.14 25.35
N ALA A 2 -4.92 -22.98 25.31
CA ALA A 2 -4.69 -22.21 24.07
C ALA A 2 -3.79 -22.94 23.03
N LEU A 3 -2.74 -23.63 23.45
CA LEU A 3 -1.88 -24.40 22.52
C LEU A 3 -2.62 -25.58 21.87
N HIS A 4 -3.54 -26.24 22.55
CA HIS A 4 -4.35 -27.34 21.99
C HIS A 4 -5.34 -26.84 20.93
N ILE A 5 -5.86 -25.64 21.10
CA ILE A 5 -6.79 -25.01 20.12
C ILE A 5 -6.02 -24.61 18.86
N ILE A 6 -4.83 -24.04 18.99
CA ILE A 6 -3.97 -23.68 17.85
C ILE A 6 -3.54 -24.94 17.09
N TRP A 7 -3.17 -26.02 17.78
CA TRP A 7 -2.79 -27.29 17.16
C TRP A 7 -3.96 -27.96 16.40
N SER A 8 -5.15 -27.96 16.99
CA SER A 8 -6.34 -28.55 16.34
C SER A 8 -6.83 -27.73 15.15
N PHE A 9 -6.76 -26.39 15.20
CA PHE A 9 -7.17 -25.53 14.11
C PHE A 9 -6.17 -25.45 12.95
N PHE A 10 -4.89 -25.68 13.18
CA PHE A 10 -3.86 -25.61 12.13
C PHE A 10 -3.43 -26.97 11.58
N LEU A 11 -3.33 -28.01 12.40
CA LEU A 11 -2.86 -29.31 11.95
C LEU A 11 -3.95 -30.16 11.30
N LEU A 12 -5.18 -30.15 11.79
CA LEU A 12 -6.26 -30.94 11.20
C LEU A 12 -6.66 -30.43 9.82
N PRO A 13 -6.84 -29.10 9.57
CA PRO A 13 -7.09 -28.59 8.23
C PRO A 13 -5.91 -28.78 7.28
N THR A 14 -4.66 -28.64 7.77
CA THR A 14 -3.49 -28.87 6.91
C THR A 14 -3.36 -30.35 6.53
N LEU A 15 -3.63 -31.29 7.42
CA LEU A 15 -3.61 -32.73 7.12
C LEU A 15 -4.73 -33.12 6.14
N LEU A 16 -5.95 -32.62 6.35
CA LEU A 16 -7.10 -32.84 5.45
C LEU A 16 -6.86 -32.19 4.08
N THR A 17 -6.27 -31.01 4.02
CA THR A 17 -5.92 -30.36 2.76
C THR A 17 -4.81 -31.11 2.03
N PHE A 18 -3.83 -31.69 2.74
CA PHE A 18 -2.79 -32.52 2.17
C PHE A 18 -3.31 -33.81 1.56
N THR A 19 -4.21 -34.51 2.25
CA THR A 19 -4.78 -35.78 1.76
C THR A 19 -5.69 -35.58 0.55
N PHE A 20 -6.48 -34.49 0.51
CA PHE A 20 -7.38 -34.19 -0.61
C PHE A 20 -6.63 -33.67 -1.85
N GLN A 21 -5.60 -32.86 -1.69
CA GLN A 21 -4.72 -32.46 -2.80
C GLN A 21 -3.99 -33.66 -3.42
N PHE A 22 -3.62 -34.64 -2.62
CA PHE A 22 -3.00 -35.87 -3.10
C PHE A 22 -3.93 -36.67 -4.02
N LEU A 23 -5.19 -36.81 -3.64
CA LEU A 23 -6.20 -37.53 -4.43
C LEU A 23 -6.52 -36.81 -5.75
N LEU A 24 -6.74 -35.50 -5.72
CA LEU A 24 -7.06 -34.71 -6.93
C LEU A 24 -5.89 -34.61 -7.91
N LYS A 25 -4.65 -34.52 -7.43
CA LYS A 25 -3.46 -34.45 -8.30
C LYS A 25 -3.11 -35.79 -8.93
N SER A 26 -3.42 -36.92 -8.25
CA SER A 26 -3.25 -38.25 -8.82
C SER A 26 -4.18 -38.46 -10.04
N ILE A 27 -5.33 -37.81 -10.06
CA ILE A 27 -6.30 -37.87 -11.17
C ILE A 27 -5.88 -36.92 -12.32
N LYS A 28 -5.32 -35.75 -12.01
CA LYS A 28 -4.90 -34.74 -13.01
C LYS A 28 -3.60 -35.09 -13.73
N LEU A 29 -2.66 -35.75 -13.07
CA LEU A 29 -1.36 -36.17 -13.63
C LEU A 29 -1.45 -37.18 -14.79
N LYS A 30 -2.59 -37.90 -14.90
CA LYS A 30 -2.84 -38.81 -16.04
C LYS A 30 -3.29 -38.07 -17.31
N ARG A 31 -3.73 -36.82 -17.23
CA ARG A 31 -4.30 -36.07 -18.37
C ARG A 31 -3.35 -35.09 -19.06
N GLU A 32 -2.27 -34.65 -18.42
CA GLU A 32 -1.41 -33.58 -18.92
C GLU A 32 -0.10 -34.05 -19.59
N LYS A 33 0.06 -35.33 -19.88
CA LYS A 33 1.26 -35.87 -20.56
C LYS A 33 1.29 -35.69 -22.09
N ARG A 34 0.36 -34.96 -22.66
CA ARG A 34 0.36 -34.66 -24.11
C ARG A 34 0.04 -33.20 -24.35
N SER A 35 1.05 -32.34 -24.45
CA SER A 35 1.11 -31.21 -25.39
C SER A 35 2.29 -30.30 -25.08
N GLN A 36 3.08 -30.03 -26.08
CA GLN A 36 4.05 -28.94 -26.30
C GLN A 36 5.26 -28.84 -25.36
N LYS A 37 6.45 -28.90 -25.94
CA LYS A 37 7.72 -28.48 -25.32
C LYS A 37 7.61 -27.01 -24.94
N PRO A 38 7.58 -26.60 -23.65
CA PRO A 38 7.66 -25.20 -23.30
C PRO A 38 9.08 -24.71 -23.52
N SER A 39 9.23 -23.54 -24.13
CA SER A 39 10.42 -22.71 -23.96
C SER A 39 10.75 -22.69 -22.46
N ARG A 40 12.00 -23.02 -22.08
CA ARG A 40 12.38 -23.32 -20.70
C ARG A 40 12.26 -22.07 -19.81
N LEU A 41 11.07 -21.82 -19.27
CA LEU A 41 10.88 -20.86 -18.21
C LEU A 41 11.57 -21.36 -16.93
N PHE A 42 12.64 -20.70 -16.53
CA PHE A 42 13.36 -21.06 -15.33
C PHE A 42 12.53 -20.75 -14.08
N TRP A 43 12.35 -21.72 -13.17
CA TRP A 43 11.50 -21.57 -12.00
C TRP A 43 12.31 -21.67 -10.71
N LEU A 44 12.53 -20.53 -10.04
CA LEU A 44 13.20 -20.43 -8.75
C LEU A 44 12.25 -20.81 -7.60
N GLY A 45 12.79 -21.56 -6.66
CA GLY A 45 12.05 -21.99 -5.47
C GLY A 45 10.99 -23.06 -5.77
N ARG A 46 11.05 -23.75 -6.90
CA ARG A 46 10.16 -24.85 -7.23
C ARG A 46 10.50 -26.08 -6.37
N GLY A 47 9.54 -26.58 -5.59
CA GLY A 47 9.64 -27.84 -4.90
C GLY A 47 9.49 -29.03 -5.86
N ASN A 48 10.11 -30.16 -5.53
CA ASN A 48 10.01 -31.40 -6.30
C ASN A 48 9.28 -32.49 -5.53
N GLY A 49 8.71 -33.47 -6.27
CA GLY A 49 8.08 -34.68 -5.71
C GLY A 49 6.71 -34.43 -5.08
N LEU A 50 6.32 -35.36 -4.24
CA LEU A 50 5.12 -35.25 -3.41
C LEU A 50 5.19 -33.97 -2.56
N PHE A 51 4.10 -33.21 -2.48
CA PHE A 51 4.03 -31.92 -1.77
C PHE A 51 4.89 -30.77 -2.38
N ALA A 52 5.18 -30.82 -3.68
CA ALA A 52 5.96 -29.78 -4.37
C ALA A 52 5.46 -28.35 -4.08
N ASP A 53 4.14 -28.13 -4.11
CA ASP A 53 3.55 -26.80 -3.85
C ASP A 53 3.77 -26.33 -2.40
N ALA A 54 3.60 -27.23 -1.43
CA ALA A 54 3.83 -26.90 -0.02
C ALA A 54 5.30 -26.57 0.25
N ARG A 55 6.22 -27.37 -0.33
CA ARG A 55 7.67 -27.08 -0.26
C ARG A 55 8.03 -25.76 -0.93
N SER A 56 7.42 -25.45 -2.08
CA SER A 56 7.62 -24.16 -2.75
C SER A 56 7.18 -23.00 -1.88
N LYS A 57 6.00 -23.10 -1.24
CA LYS A 57 5.48 -22.06 -0.34
C LYS A 57 6.33 -21.92 0.92
N LEU A 58 6.75 -23.04 1.52
CA LEU A 58 7.64 -23.02 2.69
C LEU A 58 8.99 -22.38 2.35
N LEU A 59 9.57 -22.74 1.20
CA LEU A 59 10.81 -22.15 0.73
C LEU A 59 10.65 -20.65 0.46
N ALA A 60 9.54 -20.24 -0.14
CA ALA A 60 9.22 -18.83 -0.35
C ALA A 60 9.00 -18.08 0.96
N PHE A 61 8.44 -18.73 1.98
CA PHE A 61 8.29 -18.14 3.32
C PHE A 61 9.63 -17.91 3.99
N VAL A 62 10.52 -18.93 3.97
CA VAL A 62 11.83 -18.88 4.68
C VAL A 62 12.87 -18.08 3.90
N LYS A 63 12.91 -18.24 2.57
CA LYS A 63 13.95 -17.68 1.68
C LYS A 63 13.41 -16.69 0.63
N GLY A 64 12.21 -16.15 0.81
CA GLY A 64 11.56 -15.28 -0.19
C GLY A 64 12.44 -14.11 -0.62
N ARG A 65 13.04 -13.39 0.33
CA ARG A 65 13.98 -12.31 0.03
C ARG A 65 15.14 -12.76 -0.87
N GLN A 66 15.77 -13.90 -0.53
CA GLN A 66 16.89 -14.44 -1.32
C GLN A 66 16.43 -14.89 -2.73
N LEU A 67 15.27 -15.53 -2.83
CA LEU A 67 14.72 -15.95 -4.13
C LEU A 67 14.47 -14.76 -5.06
N PHE A 68 13.95 -13.66 -4.54
CA PHE A 68 13.74 -12.43 -5.32
C PHE A 68 15.06 -11.74 -5.67
N ALA A 69 16.03 -11.70 -4.74
CA ALA A 69 17.37 -11.19 -5.03
C ALA A 69 18.03 -11.98 -6.16
N ASP A 70 18.04 -13.30 -6.06
CA ASP A 70 18.58 -14.16 -7.11
C ASP A 70 17.86 -13.98 -8.46
N ALA A 71 16.53 -13.90 -8.43
CA ALA A 71 15.73 -13.68 -9.63
C ALA A 71 16.00 -12.32 -10.28
N TYR A 72 16.22 -11.29 -9.48
CA TYR A 72 16.53 -9.97 -9.99
C TYR A 72 17.96 -9.90 -10.52
N PHE A 73 18.97 -10.16 -9.68
CA PHE A 73 20.38 -9.93 -10.03
C PHE A 73 20.96 -10.94 -11.01
N LYS A 74 20.52 -12.21 -10.97
CA LYS A 74 21.04 -13.25 -11.84
C LYS A 74 20.27 -13.43 -13.15
N TYR A 75 19.01 -12.94 -13.20
CA TYR A 75 18.14 -13.22 -14.36
C TYR A 75 17.46 -11.97 -14.92
N SER A 76 16.61 -11.26 -14.16
CA SER A 76 15.84 -10.12 -14.69
C SER A 76 16.74 -9.00 -15.20
N ARG A 77 17.83 -8.70 -14.48
CA ARG A 77 18.85 -7.73 -14.89
C ARG A 77 19.54 -8.15 -16.20
N GLU A 78 19.77 -9.43 -16.36
CA GLU A 78 20.37 -10.05 -17.56
C GLU A 78 19.34 -10.36 -18.66
N ASN A 79 18.16 -9.78 -18.61
CA ASN A 79 17.08 -9.93 -19.57
C ASN A 79 16.52 -11.37 -19.70
N VAL A 80 16.66 -12.19 -18.68
CA VAL A 80 16.11 -13.55 -18.61
C VAL A 80 14.77 -13.57 -17.88
N VAL A 81 13.76 -14.18 -18.50
CA VAL A 81 12.44 -14.37 -17.88
C VAL A 81 12.50 -15.48 -16.84
N THR A 82 12.08 -15.19 -15.62
CA THR A 82 12.17 -16.14 -14.51
C THR A 82 10.86 -16.19 -13.73
N LYS A 83 10.44 -17.40 -13.39
CA LYS A 83 9.30 -17.64 -12.50
C LYS A 83 9.78 -17.88 -11.08
N ILE A 84 9.10 -17.28 -10.09
CA ILE A 84 9.48 -17.34 -8.69
C ILE A 84 8.32 -17.90 -7.88
N SER A 85 8.60 -18.82 -6.97
CA SER A 85 7.62 -19.27 -5.98
C SER A 85 7.41 -18.19 -4.93
N THR A 86 6.14 -17.96 -4.58
CA THR A 86 5.72 -17.08 -3.48
C THR A 86 4.84 -17.85 -2.51
N ILE A 87 4.49 -17.25 -1.39
CA ILE A 87 3.55 -17.86 -0.42
C ILE A 87 2.12 -17.98 -0.97
N SER A 88 1.78 -17.17 -1.98
CA SER A 88 0.45 -17.17 -2.61
C SER A 88 0.51 -17.85 -3.99
N VAL A 89 0.68 -17.07 -5.04
CA VAL A 89 0.75 -17.53 -6.42
C VAL A 89 2.12 -17.22 -7.02
N PRO A 90 2.73 -18.11 -7.80
CA PRO A 90 4.01 -17.84 -8.43
C PRO A 90 3.96 -16.61 -9.33
N LEU A 91 5.01 -15.80 -9.31
CA LEU A 91 5.18 -14.59 -10.12
C LEU A 91 6.20 -14.84 -11.23
N VAL A 92 5.99 -14.24 -12.40
CA VAL A 92 7.01 -14.17 -13.46
C VAL A 92 7.66 -12.79 -13.40
N LEU A 93 8.98 -12.75 -13.24
CA LEU A 93 9.70 -11.49 -13.17
C LEU A 93 9.94 -10.91 -14.56
N VAL A 94 9.62 -9.63 -14.71
CA VAL A 94 9.79 -8.89 -15.98
C VAL A 94 11.27 -8.57 -16.17
N PRO A 95 11.85 -8.90 -17.33
CA PRO A 95 13.23 -8.56 -17.68
C PRO A 95 13.48 -7.05 -17.77
N LYS A 96 14.71 -6.62 -17.53
CA LYS A 96 15.13 -5.21 -17.55
C LYS A 96 14.70 -4.48 -18.82
N ASN A 97 14.94 -5.12 -20.01
CA ASN A 97 14.60 -4.56 -21.32
C ASN A 97 13.08 -4.43 -21.59
N GLN A 98 12.24 -5.11 -20.82
CA GLN A 98 10.78 -5.10 -20.99
C GLN A 98 10.06 -4.22 -19.93
N ARG A 99 10.77 -3.55 -19.00
CA ARG A 99 10.16 -2.74 -17.96
C ARG A 99 9.36 -1.57 -18.51
N LYS A 100 9.91 -0.85 -19.50
CA LYS A 100 9.20 0.26 -20.17
C LYS A 100 7.86 -0.18 -20.74
N TRP A 101 7.84 -1.29 -21.43
CA TRP A 101 6.64 -1.90 -21.96
C TRP A 101 5.68 -2.26 -20.82
N PHE A 102 6.15 -2.97 -19.80
CA PHE A 102 5.34 -3.38 -18.65
C PHE A 102 4.61 -2.21 -17.98
N PHE A 103 5.25 -1.04 -17.82
CA PHE A 103 4.64 0.12 -17.22
C PHE A 103 3.62 0.83 -18.13
N LYS A 104 3.83 0.80 -19.45
CA LYS A 104 3.00 1.52 -20.42
C LYS A 104 1.86 0.68 -20.98
N GLU A 105 1.90 -0.64 -20.77
CA GLU A 105 0.92 -1.54 -21.38
C GLU A 105 -0.49 -1.26 -20.86
N ARG A 106 -1.47 -1.42 -21.72
CA ARG A 106 -2.88 -1.14 -21.44
C ARG A 106 -3.46 -2.14 -20.43
N SER A 107 -4.52 -1.72 -19.73
CA SER A 107 -5.15 -2.54 -18.69
C SER A 107 -5.96 -3.72 -19.25
N ASP A 108 -6.33 -3.69 -20.53
CA ASP A 108 -6.97 -4.83 -21.22
C ASP A 108 -5.95 -5.94 -21.58
N VAL A 109 -4.67 -5.61 -21.64
CA VAL A 109 -3.57 -6.57 -21.82
C VAL A 109 -2.96 -6.98 -20.48
N LEU A 110 -2.62 -5.99 -19.64
CA LEU A 110 -2.04 -6.18 -18.29
C LEU A 110 -2.83 -5.40 -17.25
N ASP A 111 -3.65 -6.08 -16.47
CA ASP A 111 -4.44 -5.45 -15.42
C ASP A 111 -3.62 -5.30 -14.12
N HIS A 112 -3.61 -4.10 -13.57
CA HIS A 112 -2.97 -3.79 -12.29
C HIS A 112 -3.99 -3.71 -11.14
N ARG A 113 -5.26 -3.44 -11.44
CA ARG A 113 -6.30 -3.21 -10.44
C ARG A 113 -6.60 -4.45 -9.62
N ALA A 114 -6.83 -5.56 -10.32
CA ALA A 114 -7.10 -6.84 -9.67
C ALA A 114 -5.95 -7.29 -8.76
N THR A 115 -4.70 -7.06 -9.17
CA THR A 115 -3.55 -7.54 -8.40
C THR A 115 -3.30 -6.76 -7.11
N GLY A 116 -3.57 -5.46 -7.07
CA GLY A 116 -3.47 -4.65 -5.85
C GLY A 116 -4.48 -5.10 -4.80
N PHE A 117 -5.71 -5.37 -5.21
CA PHE A 117 -6.77 -5.85 -4.34
C PHE A 117 -6.66 -7.34 -4.02
N ASP A 118 -6.16 -8.16 -4.94
CA ASP A 118 -5.83 -9.57 -4.67
C ASP A 118 -4.75 -9.71 -3.58
N ALA A 119 -3.79 -8.78 -3.52
CA ALA A 119 -2.75 -8.82 -2.51
C ALA A 119 -3.30 -8.72 -1.08
N VAL A 120 -4.48 -8.14 -0.90
CA VAL A 120 -5.16 -8.03 0.39
C VAL A 120 -6.40 -8.89 0.48
N GLU A 121 -6.56 -9.87 -0.43
CA GLU A 121 -7.72 -10.78 -0.46
C GLU A 121 -9.05 -10.02 -0.35
N SER A 122 -9.16 -8.92 -1.07
CA SER A 122 -10.25 -7.95 -0.95
C SER A 122 -11.65 -8.54 -1.17
N LEU A 123 -11.73 -9.62 -1.95
CA LEU A 123 -12.99 -10.38 -2.11
C LEU A 123 -13.59 -10.81 -0.76
N TYR A 124 -12.76 -11.04 0.25
CA TYR A 124 -13.18 -11.48 1.58
C TYR A 124 -13.10 -10.35 2.62
N THR A 125 -12.08 -9.49 2.53
CA THR A 125 -11.72 -8.55 3.59
C THR A 125 -12.33 -7.16 3.47
N MET A 126 -12.85 -6.79 2.27
CA MET A 126 -13.32 -5.43 1.97
C MET A 126 -14.58 -5.43 1.10
N PRO A 127 -15.48 -4.42 1.23
CA PRO A 127 -16.62 -4.24 0.33
C PRO A 127 -16.18 -3.55 -0.97
N CYS A 128 -15.43 -4.26 -1.84
CA CYS A 128 -14.76 -3.61 -2.96
C CYS A 128 -15.34 -3.88 -4.36
N GLY A 129 -16.28 -4.80 -4.54
CA GLY A 129 -16.76 -5.22 -5.86
C GLY A 129 -17.07 -4.05 -6.81
N HIS A 130 -18.16 -3.31 -6.56
CA HIS A 130 -18.54 -2.17 -7.38
C HIS A 130 -17.51 -1.03 -7.41
N ILE A 131 -16.78 -0.81 -6.32
CA ILE A 131 -15.77 0.24 -6.19
C ILE A 131 -14.60 0.02 -7.16
N LEU A 132 -14.26 -1.24 -7.44
CA LEU A 132 -13.24 -1.61 -8.41
C LEU A 132 -13.70 -1.38 -9.87
N ASP A 133 -14.96 -1.71 -10.15
CA ASP A 133 -15.52 -1.56 -11.48
C ASP A 133 -15.71 -0.09 -11.85
N PHE A 134 -16.06 0.74 -10.86
CA PHE A 134 -16.27 2.17 -11.03
C PHE A 134 -15.40 3.00 -10.05
N PRO A 135 -14.11 3.24 -10.35
CA PRO A 135 -13.17 3.89 -9.44
C PRO A 135 -13.29 5.43 -9.40
N ALA A 136 -14.47 5.98 -9.11
CA ALA A 136 -14.74 7.43 -9.04
C ALA A 136 -13.81 8.15 -8.04
N HIS A 137 -13.46 7.49 -6.93
CA HIS A 137 -12.53 8.02 -5.93
C HIS A 137 -11.15 8.35 -6.49
N VAL A 138 -10.64 7.59 -7.48
CA VAL A 138 -9.35 7.86 -8.14
C VAL A 138 -9.40 9.19 -8.91
N LYS A 139 -10.51 9.46 -9.59
CA LYS A 139 -10.74 10.75 -10.29
C LYS A 139 -10.73 11.92 -9.30
N LEU A 140 -11.38 11.75 -8.15
CA LEU A 140 -11.45 12.78 -7.11
C LEU A 140 -10.08 13.05 -6.48
N ILE A 141 -9.28 12.03 -6.20
CA ILE A 141 -7.91 12.21 -5.70
C ILE A 141 -7.09 13.04 -6.70
N ASN A 142 -7.09 12.64 -7.97
CA ASN A 142 -6.25 13.25 -8.99
C ASN A 142 -6.65 14.68 -9.35
N LYS A 143 -7.94 15.01 -9.29
CA LYS A 143 -8.45 16.32 -9.75
C LYS A 143 -8.80 17.24 -8.60
N VAL A 144 -9.53 16.75 -7.61
CA VAL A 144 -10.08 17.59 -6.53
C VAL A 144 -9.08 17.68 -5.37
N LEU A 145 -8.66 16.57 -4.80
CA LEU A 145 -7.75 16.59 -3.66
C LEU A 145 -6.46 17.37 -3.97
N THR A 146 -5.83 17.09 -5.12
CA THR A 146 -4.60 17.78 -5.52
C THR A 146 -4.79 19.29 -5.62
N ARG A 147 -5.94 19.75 -6.14
CA ARG A 147 -6.28 21.18 -6.24
C ARG A 147 -6.54 21.79 -4.86
N GLU A 148 -7.17 21.05 -3.95
CA GLU A 148 -7.57 21.55 -2.63
C GLU A 148 -6.45 21.48 -1.57
N LEU A 149 -5.32 20.84 -1.86
CA LEU A 149 -4.20 20.75 -0.90
C LEU A 149 -3.78 22.11 -0.33
N PRO A 150 -3.67 23.22 -1.12
CA PRO A 150 -3.35 24.52 -0.53
C PRO A 150 -4.33 24.98 0.54
N ASN A 151 -5.63 24.73 0.35
CA ASN A 151 -6.68 25.10 1.28
C ASN A 151 -6.75 24.20 2.52
N LEU A 152 -6.19 23.00 2.42
CA LEU A 152 -6.20 22.00 3.49
C LEU A 152 -4.93 22.07 4.38
N THR A 153 -3.82 22.63 3.87
CA THR A 153 -2.50 22.53 4.52
C THR A 153 -2.51 23.07 5.95
N ASP A 154 -3.05 24.25 6.20
CA ASP A 154 -3.10 24.86 7.53
C ASP A 154 -3.93 24.01 8.53
N ASN A 155 -5.08 23.51 8.09
CA ASN A 155 -5.90 22.62 8.91
C ASN A 155 -5.21 21.28 9.23
N LEU A 156 -4.44 20.74 8.28
CA LEU A 156 -3.68 19.51 8.48
C LEU A 156 -2.54 19.72 9.49
N VAL A 157 -1.82 20.83 9.38
CA VAL A 157 -0.74 21.15 10.32
C VAL A 157 -1.28 21.29 11.74
N ARG A 158 -2.37 22.03 11.94
CA ARG A 158 -3.00 22.15 13.27
C ARG A 158 -3.42 20.80 13.83
N GLU A 159 -4.01 19.94 13.02
CA GLU A 159 -4.41 18.61 13.44
C GLU A 159 -3.21 17.73 13.84
N ILE A 160 -2.08 17.88 13.12
CA ILE A 160 -0.82 17.21 13.47
C ILE A 160 -0.26 17.75 14.78
N GLU A 161 -0.22 19.07 14.98
CA GLU A 161 0.26 19.70 16.22
C GLU A 161 -0.56 19.28 17.44
N GLU A 162 -1.89 19.32 17.33
CA GLU A 162 -2.78 18.83 18.39
C GLU A 162 -2.56 17.35 18.69
N GLY A 163 -2.40 16.54 17.66
CA GLY A 163 -2.12 15.11 17.80
C GLY A 163 -0.77 14.83 18.44
N LEU A 164 0.26 15.59 18.09
CA LEU A 164 1.58 15.50 18.72
C LEU A 164 1.53 15.89 20.19
N LEU A 165 0.89 17.03 20.54
CA LEU A 165 0.73 17.47 21.91
C LEU A 165 0.00 16.44 22.77
N LYS A 166 -1.03 15.83 22.22
CA LYS A 166 -1.83 14.80 22.92
C LYS A 166 -1.05 13.51 23.18
N ASN A 167 -0.25 13.06 22.20
CA ASN A 167 0.40 11.73 22.26
C ASN A 167 1.86 11.79 22.73
N TRP A 168 2.56 12.89 22.47
CA TRP A 168 3.98 13.07 22.79
C TRP A 168 4.22 14.02 23.96
N GLY A 169 3.14 14.65 24.44
CA GLY A 169 3.18 15.58 25.57
C GLY A 169 3.76 16.95 25.23
N SER A 170 3.82 17.78 26.26
CA SER A 170 4.33 19.17 26.16
C SER A 170 5.51 19.44 27.09
N ASP A 171 6.04 18.44 27.79
CA ASP A 171 7.14 18.60 28.73
C ASP A 171 8.44 18.94 27.98
N THR A 172 9.06 20.06 28.36
CA THR A 172 10.33 20.55 27.79
C THR A 172 11.55 20.05 28.53
N GLU A 173 11.37 19.49 29.73
CA GLU A 173 12.47 19.09 30.61
C GLU A 173 12.71 17.58 30.60
N LYS A 174 11.65 16.80 30.53
CA LYS A 174 11.73 15.34 30.62
C LYS A 174 11.61 14.66 29.30
N TRP A 175 12.49 13.69 29.07
CA TRP A 175 12.37 12.76 27.95
C TRP A 175 11.29 11.72 28.23
N GLN A 176 10.37 11.54 27.30
CA GLN A 176 9.31 10.55 27.36
C GLN A 176 9.53 9.49 26.27
N GLY A 177 9.44 8.22 26.66
CA GLY A 177 9.42 7.11 25.71
C GLY A 177 8.07 6.97 25.02
N ILE A 178 8.07 6.91 23.71
CA ILE A 178 6.87 6.71 22.90
C ILE A 178 7.01 5.48 22.00
N GLU A 179 5.92 4.74 21.82
CA GLU A 179 5.85 3.71 20.78
C GLU A 179 5.62 4.40 19.44
N LEU A 180 6.67 4.45 18.61
CA LEU A 180 6.69 5.27 17.41
C LEU A 180 5.61 4.85 16.41
N TRP A 181 5.49 3.55 16.12
CA TRP A 181 4.54 3.06 15.13
C TRP A 181 3.10 3.39 15.49
N ASP A 182 2.68 3.04 16.70
CA ASP A 182 1.30 3.23 17.14
C ASP A 182 0.90 4.70 17.24
N THR A 183 1.81 5.56 17.71
CA THR A 183 1.59 7.01 17.77
C THR A 183 1.51 7.65 16.40
N VAL A 184 2.41 7.31 15.49
CA VAL A 184 2.36 7.84 14.12
C VAL A 184 1.13 7.32 13.39
N LEU A 185 0.80 6.03 13.55
CA LEU A 185 -0.40 5.45 12.95
C LEU A 185 -1.68 6.16 13.42
N MET A 186 -1.78 6.49 14.71
CA MET A 186 -2.92 7.25 15.25
C MET A 186 -2.94 8.68 14.72
N LEU A 187 -1.77 9.34 14.69
CA LEU A 187 -1.64 10.70 14.17
C LEU A 187 -2.07 10.78 12.70
N VAL A 188 -1.57 9.87 11.88
CA VAL A 188 -1.95 9.79 10.46
C VAL A 188 -3.43 9.43 10.30
N THR A 189 -3.96 8.50 11.11
CA THR A 189 -5.40 8.18 11.07
C THR A 189 -6.27 9.41 11.32
N ARG A 190 -5.92 10.20 12.33
CA ARG A 190 -6.63 11.43 12.69
C ARG A 190 -6.53 12.47 11.57
N THR A 191 -5.30 12.75 11.11
CA THR A 191 -5.03 13.74 10.05
C THR A 191 -5.69 13.34 8.73
N PHE A 192 -5.62 12.06 8.35
CA PHE A 192 -6.26 11.55 7.15
C PHE A 192 -7.80 11.70 7.22
N ASN A 193 -8.40 11.39 8.38
CA ASN A 193 -9.84 11.53 8.55
C ASN A 193 -10.29 12.99 8.65
N LYS A 194 -9.41 13.94 8.99
CA LYS A 194 -9.70 15.38 8.85
C LYS A 194 -10.05 15.76 7.42
N VAL A 195 -9.30 15.23 6.45
CA VAL A 195 -9.57 15.43 5.02
C VAL A 195 -10.68 14.51 4.51
N SER A 196 -10.75 13.29 5.03
CA SER A 196 -11.67 12.26 4.52
C SER A 196 -13.12 12.55 4.89
N VAL A 197 -13.41 12.70 6.17
CA VAL A 197 -14.78 12.87 6.69
C VAL A 197 -15.01 14.22 7.38
N GLY A 198 -13.97 14.86 7.88
CA GLY A 198 -14.07 16.13 8.62
C GLY A 198 -14.67 15.99 10.01
N ASN A 199 -14.99 17.16 10.62
CA ASN A 199 -15.66 17.20 11.93
C ASN A 199 -17.12 16.75 11.83
N PRO A 200 -17.67 16.10 12.88
CA PRO A 200 -17.01 15.78 14.14
C PRO A 200 -16.22 14.47 14.16
N LEU A 201 -16.34 13.60 13.15
CA LEU A 201 -15.80 12.24 13.17
C LEU A 201 -14.27 12.17 13.26
N CYS A 202 -13.56 13.10 12.64
CA CYS A 202 -12.08 13.14 12.71
C CYS A 202 -11.54 13.41 14.11
N ALA A 203 -12.40 13.86 15.04
CA ALA A 203 -12.07 14.08 16.45
C ALA A 203 -12.65 12.99 17.39
N ASP A 204 -13.56 12.14 16.91
CA ASP A 204 -14.13 11.04 17.72
C ASP A 204 -13.11 9.89 17.82
N GLN A 205 -12.54 9.72 19.01
CA GLN A 205 -11.53 8.71 19.29
C GLN A 205 -12.03 7.28 19.01
N ARG A 206 -13.31 6.99 19.26
CA ARG A 206 -13.91 5.67 19.04
C ARG A 206 -13.97 5.34 17.55
N TYR A 207 -14.35 6.31 16.73
CA TYR A 207 -14.34 6.16 15.27
C TYR A 207 -12.92 5.98 14.74
N LEU A 208 -11.96 6.77 15.20
CA LEU A 208 -10.55 6.67 14.80
C LEU A 208 -9.92 5.34 15.18
N ASP A 209 -10.15 4.87 16.42
CA ASP A 209 -9.68 3.57 16.89
C ASP A 209 -10.29 2.42 16.09
N ASN A 210 -11.58 2.50 15.78
CA ASN A 210 -12.26 1.52 14.95
C ASN A 210 -11.68 1.49 13.53
N THR A 211 -11.47 2.66 12.92
CA THR A 211 -10.90 2.80 11.58
C THR A 211 -9.49 2.22 11.52
N ARG A 212 -8.63 2.55 12.49
CA ARG A 212 -7.28 2.00 12.62
C ARG A 212 -7.31 0.48 12.73
N ARG A 213 -8.15 -0.07 13.61
CA ARG A 213 -8.30 -1.53 13.80
C ARG A 213 -8.83 -2.21 12.53
N TYR A 214 -9.78 -1.60 11.84
CA TYR A 214 -10.31 -2.11 10.58
C TYR A 214 -9.20 -2.25 9.53
N VAL A 215 -8.44 -1.18 9.28
CA VAL A 215 -7.37 -1.20 8.28
C VAL A 215 -6.28 -2.21 8.66
N THR A 216 -5.91 -2.28 9.95
CA THR A 216 -4.96 -3.29 10.45
C THR A 216 -5.50 -4.72 10.28
N SER A 217 -6.80 -4.94 10.52
CA SER A 217 -7.42 -6.27 10.37
C SER A 217 -7.37 -6.77 8.93
N ILE A 218 -7.55 -5.89 7.94
CA ILE A 218 -7.43 -6.25 6.52
C ILE A 218 -6.03 -6.83 6.24
N HIS A 219 -4.98 -6.15 6.65
CA HIS A 219 -3.60 -6.63 6.44
C HIS A 219 -3.35 -7.97 7.15
N THR A 220 -3.79 -8.09 8.39
CA THR A 220 -3.57 -9.31 9.18
C THR A 220 -4.35 -10.49 8.61
N MET A 221 -5.64 -10.33 8.35
CA MET A 221 -6.48 -11.42 7.85
C MET A 221 -6.10 -11.82 6.42
N SER A 222 -5.78 -10.86 5.55
CA SER A 222 -5.30 -11.17 4.22
C SER A 222 -3.99 -11.97 4.24
N ALA A 223 -3.05 -11.65 5.12
CA ALA A 223 -1.82 -12.40 5.27
C ALA A 223 -2.08 -13.87 5.65
N ILE A 224 -3.05 -14.10 6.54
CA ILE A 224 -3.47 -15.46 6.94
C ILE A 224 -4.18 -16.17 5.78
N ILE A 225 -5.16 -15.53 5.12
CA ILE A 225 -5.93 -16.14 4.01
C ILE A 225 -5.01 -16.53 2.84
N ARG A 226 -3.99 -15.74 2.55
CA ARG A 226 -3.02 -16.00 1.47
C ARG A 226 -2.25 -17.32 1.61
N VAL A 227 -2.09 -17.84 2.82
CA VAL A 227 -1.43 -19.13 3.07
C VAL A 227 -2.26 -20.30 2.54
N PHE A 228 -3.59 -20.16 2.53
CA PHE A 228 -4.48 -21.22 2.08
C PHE A 228 -4.45 -21.39 0.56
N PRO A 229 -4.63 -22.64 0.06
CA PRO A 229 -4.76 -22.88 -1.37
C PRO A 229 -6.07 -22.27 -1.92
N SER A 230 -6.05 -21.86 -3.18
CA SER A 230 -7.18 -21.15 -3.81
C SER A 230 -8.54 -21.86 -3.70
N TRP A 231 -8.55 -23.19 -3.71
CA TRP A 231 -9.78 -23.96 -3.54
C TRP A 231 -10.37 -23.92 -2.13
N ALA A 232 -9.55 -23.68 -1.10
CA ALA A 232 -10.01 -23.58 0.30
C ALA A 232 -10.45 -22.16 0.66
N LYS A 233 -9.97 -21.13 -0.05
CA LYS A 233 -10.29 -19.74 0.23
C LYS A 233 -11.79 -19.41 0.26
N PRO A 234 -12.65 -19.95 -0.62
CA PRO A 234 -14.10 -19.71 -0.53
C PRO A 234 -14.74 -20.16 0.77
N LEU A 235 -14.14 -21.13 1.47
CA LEU A 235 -14.62 -21.63 2.77
C LEU A 235 -13.99 -20.86 3.93
N VAL A 236 -12.66 -20.71 3.93
CA VAL A 236 -11.95 -20.11 5.05
C VAL A 236 -11.92 -18.60 5.01
N GLY A 237 -11.95 -17.99 3.82
CA GLY A 237 -11.89 -16.54 3.62
C GLY A 237 -12.99 -15.79 4.36
N PRO A 238 -14.27 -16.11 4.16
CA PRO A 238 -15.37 -15.47 4.88
C PRO A 238 -15.24 -15.58 6.41
N ILE A 239 -14.84 -16.74 6.92
CA ILE A 239 -14.69 -16.99 8.37
C ILE A 239 -13.56 -16.16 8.94
N LEU A 240 -12.39 -16.18 8.30
CA LEU A 240 -11.22 -15.42 8.76
C LEU A 240 -11.42 -13.91 8.62
N SER A 241 -12.31 -13.46 7.75
CA SER A 241 -12.62 -12.04 7.54
C SER A 241 -13.69 -11.48 8.48
N ILE A 242 -14.28 -12.29 9.35
CA ILE A 242 -15.28 -11.83 10.34
C ILE A 242 -14.81 -10.59 11.11
N PRO A 243 -13.55 -10.50 11.62
CA PRO A 243 -13.08 -9.29 12.30
C PRO A 243 -13.10 -8.04 11.40
N CYS A 244 -12.77 -8.18 10.11
CA CYS A 244 -12.80 -7.06 9.17
C CYS A 244 -14.22 -6.54 8.99
N TRP A 245 -15.19 -7.44 8.76
CA TRP A 245 -16.59 -7.07 8.56
C TRP A 245 -17.24 -6.52 9.83
N PHE A 246 -16.92 -7.07 10.99
CA PHE A 246 -17.40 -6.53 12.27
C PHE A 246 -16.93 -5.08 12.47
N LEU A 247 -15.64 -4.81 12.28
CA LEU A 247 -15.09 -3.46 12.41
C LEU A 247 -15.61 -2.51 11.32
N TYR A 248 -15.84 -3.01 10.10
CA TYR A 248 -16.50 -2.25 9.04
C TYR A 248 -17.90 -1.80 9.45
N TRP A 249 -18.71 -2.70 9.99
CA TRP A 249 -20.07 -2.36 10.46
C TRP A 249 -20.08 -1.44 11.66
N CYS A 250 -19.16 -1.61 12.60
CA CYS A 250 -19.01 -0.66 13.69
C CYS A 250 -18.67 0.76 13.18
N GLY A 251 -17.73 0.86 12.25
CA GLY A 251 -17.36 2.14 11.63
C GLY A 251 -18.51 2.77 10.84
N LYS A 252 -19.30 1.94 10.14
CA LYS A 252 -20.52 2.37 9.44
C LYS A 252 -21.51 3.03 10.40
N TRP A 253 -21.74 2.45 11.58
CA TRP A 253 -22.60 3.03 12.60
C TRP A 253 -22.22 4.47 12.95
N TYR A 254 -20.93 4.77 13.09
CA TYR A 254 -20.44 6.13 13.37
C TYR A 254 -20.58 7.08 12.17
N ALA A 255 -20.31 6.58 10.95
CA ALA A 255 -20.20 7.42 9.77
C ALA A 255 -21.54 7.73 9.07
N MET A 256 -22.53 6.83 9.16
CA MET A 256 -23.80 6.95 8.43
C MET A 256 -24.57 8.23 8.72
N PRO A 257 -24.72 8.72 9.97
CA PRO A 257 -25.43 9.97 10.21
C PRO A 257 -24.81 11.16 9.45
N LEU A 258 -23.48 11.24 9.42
CA LEU A 258 -22.77 12.30 8.69
C LEU A 258 -22.93 12.17 7.18
N ILE A 259 -22.87 10.95 6.63
CA ILE A 259 -23.05 10.70 5.20
C ILE A 259 -24.47 11.09 4.77
N HIS A 260 -25.48 10.77 5.55
CA HIS A 260 -26.87 11.21 5.28
C HIS A 260 -26.98 12.73 5.30
N THR A 261 -26.39 13.40 6.30
CA THR A 261 -26.36 14.88 6.35
C THR A 261 -25.74 15.46 5.09
N TYR A 262 -24.59 14.97 4.66
CA TYR A 262 -23.93 15.45 3.44
C TYR A 262 -24.76 15.21 2.17
N LEU A 263 -25.44 14.06 2.08
CA LEU A 263 -26.34 13.77 0.94
C LEU A 263 -27.52 14.73 0.89
N GLU A 264 -28.18 14.99 2.01
CA GLU A 264 -29.33 15.90 2.06
C GLU A 264 -28.90 17.35 1.83
N GLU A 265 -27.81 17.82 2.44
CA GLU A 265 -27.27 19.16 2.17
C GLU A 265 -26.93 19.36 0.70
N ALA A 266 -26.22 18.42 0.07
CA ALA A 266 -25.84 18.53 -1.34
C ALA A 266 -27.06 18.49 -2.29
N LYS A 267 -28.07 17.65 -2.00
CA LYS A 267 -29.32 17.65 -2.76
C LYS A 267 -30.09 18.96 -2.66
N MET A 268 -30.19 19.52 -1.44
CA MET A 268 -30.81 20.83 -1.22
C MET A 268 -30.06 21.95 -1.93
N GLU A 269 -28.73 21.97 -1.87
CA GLU A 269 -27.91 22.99 -2.53
C GLU A 269 -28.13 22.99 -4.04
N ILE A 270 -28.09 21.81 -4.66
CA ILE A 270 -28.28 21.70 -6.12
C ILE A 270 -29.71 22.08 -6.53
N ALA A 271 -30.71 21.71 -5.73
CA ALA A 271 -32.12 22.03 -5.97
C ALA A 271 -32.38 23.55 -5.83
N THR A 272 -31.74 24.19 -4.83
CA THR A 272 -31.99 25.61 -4.52
C THR A 272 -31.15 26.57 -5.35
N TYR A 273 -29.85 26.23 -5.54
CA TYR A 273 -28.87 27.16 -6.12
C TYR A 273 -28.30 26.68 -7.46
N GLY A 274 -28.64 25.49 -7.92
CA GLY A 274 -28.09 24.89 -9.15
C GLY A 274 -26.57 24.59 -9.09
N LYS A 275 -25.93 24.74 -7.92
CA LYS A 275 -24.51 24.54 -7.71
C LYS A 275 -24.23 24.10 -6.28
N PHE A 276 -23.10 23.44 -6.07
CA PHE A 276 -22.62 23.08 -4.73
C PHE A 276 -21.88 24.25 -4.08
N SER A 277 -22.04 24.39 -2.76
CA SER A 277 -21.21 25.27 -1.94
C SER A 277 -19.90 24.57 -1.58
N ASN A 278 -18.89 25.35 -1.16
CA ASN A 278 -17.64 24.82 -0.61
C ASN A 278 -17.68 24.77 0.94
N LYS A 279 -18.87 24.67 1.52
CA LYS A 279 -19.06 24.65 2.99
C LYS A 279 -18.27 23.54 3.67
N HIS A 280 -18.28 22.34 3.07
CA HIS A 280 -17.55 21.18 3.56
C HIS A 280 -16.49 20.77 2.55
N ASN A 281 -15.26 21.23 2.75
CA ASN A 281 -14.12 20.87 1.88
C ASN A 281 -13.47 19.59 2.36
N VAL A 282 -14.21 18.45 2.24
CA VAL A 282 -13.79 17.12 2.65
C VAL A 282 -14.10 16.08 1.57
N PHE A 283 -13.34 15.00 1.56
CA PHE A 283 -13.46 13.96 0.53
C PHE A 283 -14.84 13.30 0.51
N ALA A 284 -15.49 13.12 1.66
CA ALA A 284 -16.85 12.59 1.76
C ALA A 284 -17.85 13.45 0.97
N MET A 285 -17.78 14.79 1.10
CA MET A 285 -18.63 15.70 0.36
C MET A 285 -18.33 15.65 -1.15
N TRP A 286 -17.05 15.55 -1.54
CA TRP A 286 -16.69 15.42 -2.97
C TRP A 286 -17.20 14.12 -3.59
N ILE A 287 -17.21 13.00 -2.85
CA ILE A 287 -17.84 11.74 -3.29
C ILE A 287 -19.35 11.96 -3.51
N VAL A 288 -20.03 12.60 -2.55
CA VAL A 288 -21.46 12.88 -2.63
C VAL A 288 -21.78 13.76 -3.86
N GLN A 289 -21.02 14.83 -4.08
CA GLN A 289 -21.18 15.71 -5.25
C GLN A 289 -20.96 14.96 -6.58
N GLU A 290 -19.91 14.13 -6.67
CA GLU A 290 -19.65 13.31 -7.85
C GLU A 290 -20.76 12.26 -8.07
N ALA A 291 -21.30 11.68 -6.98
CA ALA A 291 -22.42 10.75 -7.05
C ALA A 291 -23.68 11.41 -7.64
N ILE A 292 -24.01 12.63 -7.18
CA ILE A 292 -25.15 13.40 -7.73
C ILE A 292 -24.92 13.75 -9.21
N HIS A 293 -23.70 14.19 -9.57
CA HIS A 293 -23.37 14.50 -10.96
C HIS A 293 -23.40 13.29 -11.89
N SER A 294 -22.99 12.12 -11.38
CA SER A 294 -22.96 10.89 -12.18
C SER A 294 -24.34 10.38 -12.56
N GLN A 295 -25.37 10.74 -11.79
CA GLN A 295 -26.74 10.23 -11.89
C GLN A 295 -26.85 8.70 -11.81
N ILE A 296 -25.81 8.01 -11.29
CA ILE A 296 -25.80 6.56 -11.13
C ILE A 296 -26.44 6.25 -9.77
N PRO A 297 -27.60 5.54 -9.71
CA PRO A 297 -28.32 5.31 -8.46
C PRO A 297 -27.47 4.63 -7.38
N ARG A 298 -26.62 3.69 -7.78
CA ARG A 298 -25.74 2.97 -6.86
C ARG A 298 -24.66 3.84 -6.21
N GLU A 299 -24.24 4.93 -6.89
CA GLU A 299 -23.28 5.88 -6.31
C GLU A 299 -23.91 6.75 -5.22
N LEU A 300 -25.22 6.97 -5.29
CA LEU A 300 -26.00 7.71 -4.30
C LEU A 300 -26.34 6.89 -3.05
N ASP A 301 -26.08 5.58 -3.08
CA ASP A 301 -26.27 4.72 -1.92
C ASP A 301 -25.27 5.08 -0.82
N PRO A 302 -25.72 5.42 0.41
CA PRO A 302 -24.85 5.74 1.53
C PRO A 302 -23.83 4.65 1.85
N GLU A 303 -24.16 3.38 1.61
CA GLU A 303 -23.21 2.27 1.79
C GLU A 303 -22.07 2.32 0.78
N THR A 304 -22.35 2.66 -0.47
CA THR A 304 -21.32 2.82 -1.50
C THR A 304 -20.39 3.98 -1.16
N ILE A 305 -20.94 5.11 -0.68
CA ILE A 305 -20.15 6.26 -0.21
C ILE A 305 -19.24 5.85 0.94
N TYR A 306 -19.78 5.18 1.96
CA TYR A 306 -18.99 4.70 3.09
C TYR A 306 -17.91 3.72 2.67
N ALA A 307 -18.22 2.76 1.80
CA ALA A 307 -17.24 1.81 1.30
C ALA A 307 -16.08 2.48 0.55
N ARG A 308 -16.34 3.57 -0.20
CA ARG A 308 -15.29 4.38 -0.84
C ARG A 308 -14.41 5.08 0.19
N LEU A 309 -15.00 5.65 1.24
CA LEU A 309 -14.25 6.27 2.34
C LEU A 309 -13.35 5.26 3.06
N MET A 310 -13.85 4.06 3.32
CA MET A 310 -13.06 3.00 3.96
C MET A 310 -11.96 2.44 3.06
N THR A 311 -12.18 2.39 1.75
CA THR A 311 -11.14 2.05 0.77
C THR A 311 -10.03 3.10 0.76
N MET A 312 -10.38 4.38 0.86
CA MET A 312 -9.41 5.48 0.97
C MET A 312 -8.62 5.41 2.28
N ASN A 313 -9.29 5.15 3.41
CA ASN A 313 -8.63 4.95 4.70
C ASN A 313 -7.63 3.77 4.64
N PHE A 314 -8.03 2.67 4.03
CA PHE A 314 -7.15 1.52 3.80
C PHE A 314 -5.91 1.91 2.99
N ALA A 315 -6.07 2.63 1.88
CA ALA A 315 -4.97 3.01 1.01
C ALA A 315 -4.03 4.03 1.66
N GLY A 316 -4.57 5.00 2.41
CA GLY A 316 -3.81 6.17 2.87
C GLY A 316 -3.16 6.01 4.25
N ILE A 317 -3.82 5.36 5.21
CA ILE A 317 -3.38 5.40 6.62
C ILE A 317 -2.07 4.63 6.82
N HIS A 318 -2.02 3.35 6.47
CA HIS A 318 -0.83 2.53 6.72
C HIS A 318 0.35 2.96 5.87
N THR A 319 0.12 3.29 4.62
CA THR A 319 1.19 3.71 3.71
C THR A 319 1.83 5.01 4.18
N SER A 320 1.07 6.03 4.52
CA SER A 320 1.59 7.29 5.04
C SER A 320 2.31 7.12 6.38
N SER A 321 1.74 6.32 7.31
CA SER A 321 2.38 6.03 8.60
C SER A 321 3.73 5.34 8.41
N TYR A 322 3.76 4.38 7.54
CA TYR A 322 4.93 3.62 7.15
C TYR A 322 6.02 4.55 6.62
N THR A 323 5.71 5.58 5.76
CA THR A 323 6.63 6.60 5.25
C THR A 323 7.22 7.42 6.36
N THR A 324 6.33 7.97 7.14
CA THR A 324 6.70 8.90 8.19
C THR A 324 7.65 8.25 9.18
N VAL A 325 7.31 7.02 9.64
CA VAL A 325 8.17 6.28 10.59
C VAL A 325 9.57 6.08 10.02
N ASN A 326 9.71 5.78 8.76
CA ASN A 326 11.03 5.45 8.20
C ASN A 326 11.85 6.64 7.81
N MET A 327 11.21 7.66 7.25
CA MET A 327 11.88 8.92 7.08
C MET A 327 12.43 9.44 8.42
N LEU A 328 11.69 9.30 9.52
CA LEU A 328 12.14 9.63 10.86
C LEU A 328 13.31 8.75 11.30
N LEU A 329 13.22 7.43 11.16
CA LEU A 329 14.29 6.52 11.55
C LEU A 329 15.55 6.71 10.72
N ASP A 330 15.42 6.87 9.40
CA ASP A 330 16.54 7.12 8.50
C ASP A 330 17.23 8.45 8.83
N SER A 331 16.47 9.52 9.06
CA SER A 331 17.03 10.82 9.41
C SER A 331 17.64 10.84 10.81
N LEU A 332 17.03 10.22 11.81
CA LEU A 332 17.58 10.13 13.16
C LEU A 332 18.84 9.27 13.23
N SER A 333 19.00 8.30 12.33
CA SER A 333 20.24 7.52 12.22
C SER A 333 21.43 8.33 11.70
N ARG A 334 21.18 9.53 11.15
CA ARG A 334 22.16 10.46 10.57
C ARG A 334 21.98 11.86 11.17
N PRO A 335 22.67 12.18 12.29
CA PRO A 335 22.54 13.46 12.97
C PRO A 335 22.82 14.68 12.07
N ASP A 336 23.71 14.55 11.10
CA ASP A 336 24.00 15.57 10.10
C ASP A 336 22.76 15.87 9.24
N VAL A 337 22.12 14.82 8.70
CA VAL A 337 20.89 14.92 7.90
C VAL A 337 19.75 15.51 8.73
N PHE A 338 19.56 15.00 9.95
CA PHE A 338 18.49 15.48 10.84
C PHE A 338 18.63 16.96 11.19
N ASN A 339 19.85 17.42 11.47
CA ASN A 339 20.10 18.83 11.77
C ASN A 339 19.85 19.73 10.55
N MET A 340 20.29 19.32 9.36
CA MET A 340 20.01 20.06 8.12
C MET A 340 18.51 20.17 7.83
N MET A 341 17.75 19.08 8.02
CA MET A 341 16.28 19.12 7.91
C MET A 341 15.67 20.12 8.90
N LYS A 342 16.10 20.09 10.16
CA LYS A 342 15.62 21.03 11.19
C LYS A 342 15.91 22.48 10.82
N GLU A 343 17.08 22.75 10.28
CA GLU A 343 17.47 24.10 9.84
C GLU A 343 16.64 24.57 8.66
N GLU A 344 16.49 23.73 7.62
CA GLU A 344 15.64 24.04 6.46
C GLU A 344 14.20 24.32 6.88
N ILE A 345 13.59 23.42 7.68
CA ILE A 345 12.23 23.54 8.17
C ILE A 345 12.06 24.80 9.02
N GLY A 346 12.98 25.04 9.96
CA GLY A 346 12.95 26.22 10.84
C GLY A 346 13.06 27.53 10.06
N THR A 347 13.98 27.59 9.10
CA THR A 347 14.18 28.77 8.24
C THR A 347 12.95 29.04 7.38
N ALA A 348 12.41 28.03 6.71
CA ALA A 348 11.22 28.15 5.87
C ALA A 348 9.99 28.62 6.67
N TYR A 349 9.80 28.09 7.88
CA TYR A 349 8.71 28.49 8.77
C TYR A 349 8.84 29.96 9.22
N GLN A 350 10.04 30.39 9.66
CA GLN A 350 10.29 31.76 10.08
C GLN A 350 10.12 32.77 8.93
N GLN A 351 10.66 32.46 7.75
CA GLN A 351 10.55 33.31 6.56
C GLN A 351 9.11 33.51 6.10
N ASN A 352 8.22 32.56 6.40
CA ASN A 352 6.80 32.65 6.09
C ASN A 352 5.94 33.12 7.28
N GLN A 353 6.47 33.99 8.13
CA GLN A 353 5.76 34.57 9.28
C GLN A 353 5.15 33.50 10.22
N CYS A 354 5.86 32.41 10.43
CA CYS A 354 5.44 31.27 11.25
C CYS A 354 4.10 30.66 10.79
N LYS A 355 3.87 30.58 9.47
CA LYS A 355 2.69 29.94 8.88
C LYS A 355 3.07 28.84 7.93
N TRP A 356 2.40 27.72 8.05
CA TRP A 356 2.52 26.63 7.09
C TRP A 356 1.55 26.82 5.93
N THR A 357 2.08 26.88 4.73
CA THR A 357 1.33 26.93 3.48
C THR A 357 1.88 25.89 2.50
N LYS A 358 1.07 25.50 1.53
CA LYS A 358 1.52 24.52 0.51
C LYS A 358 2.82 24.95 -0.19
N PRO A 359 3.01 26.22 -0.62
CA PRO A 359 4.27 26.67 -1.20
C PRO A 359 5.49 26.54 -0.24
N VAL A 360 5.30 26.76 1.06
CA VAL A 360 6.36 26.56 2.04
C VAL A 360 6.77 25.10 2.11
N VAL A 361 5.81 24.20 2.20
CA VAL A 361 6.07 22.75 2.21
C VAL A 361 6.76 22.30 0.91
N ASP A 362 6.31 22.79 -0.26
CA ASP A 362 6.91 22.46 -1.56
C ASP A 362 8.33 22.96 -1.75
N ASN A 363 8.75 23.95 -0.96
CA ASN A 363 10.10 24.51 -0.99
C ASN A 363 11.08 23.82 -0.03
N LEU A 364 10.67 22.84 0.75
CA LEU A 364 11.52 22.01 1.60
C LEU A 364 12.31 20.99 0.75
N LYS A 365 13.27 21.45 -0.05
CA LYS A 365 13.94 20.63 -1.08
C LYS A 365 14.83 19.55 -0.49
N PHE A 366 15.56 19.88 0.58
CA PHE A 366 16.41 18.89 1.24
C PHE A 366 15.58 17.83 1.96
N THR A 367 14.53 18.25 2.67
CA THR A 367 13.57 17.37 3.34
C THR A 367 12.87 16.43 2.32
N ASP A 368 12.54 16.93 1.14
CA ASP A 368 12.00 16.13 0.04
C ASP A 368 13.02 15.10 -0.50
N ASN A 369 14.30 15.46 -0.60
CA ASN A 369 15.36 14.52 -0.95
C ASN A 369 15.55 13.43 0.12
N VAL A 370 15.44 13.78 1.39
CA VAL A 370 15.44 12.80 2.50
C VAL A 370 14.28 11.84 2.37
N LEU A 371 13.08 12.33 2.11
CA LEU A 371 11.89 11.52 1.86
C LEU A 371 12.10 10.61 0.65
N ARG A 372 12.59 11.13 -0.47
CA ARG A 372 12.86 10.38 -1.70
C ARG A 372 13.84 9.23 -1.46
N GLU A 373 14.95 9.51 -0.76
CA GLU A 373 15.98 8.50 -0.51
C GLU A 373 15.50 7.43 0.50
N SER A 374 14.75 7.85 1.53
CA SER A 374 14.07 6.93 2.43
C SER A 374 13.12 6.02 1.65
N MET A 375 12.30 6.56 0.76
CA MET A 375 11.40 5.78 -0.08
C MET A 375 12.13 4.87 -1.07
N ARG A 376 13.29 5.27 -1.59
CA ARG A 376 14.10 4.42 -2.47
C ARG A 376 14.55 3.15 -1.75
N LEU A 377 15.09 3.33 -0.55
CA LEU A 377 15.59 2.20 0.23
C LEU A 377 14.46 1.38 0.85
N SER A 378 13.35 1.96 1.17
CA SER A 378 12.35 1.41 2.07
C SER A 378 10.90 1.65 1.59
N GLY A 379 10.63 1.66 0.25
CA GLY A 379 9.27 1.75 -0.29
C GLY A 379 8.35 0.59 0.14
N PRO A 380 7.06 0.80 0.46
CA PRO A 380 6.13 -0.24 0.96
C PRO A 380 5.73 -1.22 -0.13
N ILE A 381 5.78 -0.79 -1.37
CA ILE A 381 5.50 -1.64 -2.52
C ILE A 381 6.82 -2.18 -3.04
N VAL A 382 7.17 -3.37 -2.59
CA VAL A 382 8.41 -4.05 -3.01
C VAL A 382 8.34 -4.57 -4.44
N ARG A 383 7.15 -4.78 -4.97
CA ARG A 383 6.89 -5.29 -6.32
C ARG A 383 5.64 -4.68 -6.92
N LEU A 384 5.68 -4.26 -8.16
CA LEU A 384 4.49 -3.96 -8.93
C LEU A 384 4.08 -5.21 -9.70
N ILE A 385 2.87 -5.69 -9.43
CA ILE A 385 2.32 -6.91 -10.02
C ILE A 385 1.21 -6.52 -10.99
N ARG A 386 1.15 -7.19 -12.14
CA ARG A 386 0.06 -7.09 -13.12
C ARG A 386 -0.36 -8.49 -13.57
N GLU A 387 -1.61 -8.66 -13.93
CA GLU A 387 -2.15 -9.91 -14.43
C GLU A 387 -2.35 -9.84 -15.94
N VAL A 388 -1.93 -10.87 -16.67
CA VAL A 388 -2.17 -11.01 -18.10
C VAL A 388 -3.67 -11.22 -18.33
N LYS A 389 -4.34 -10.26 -18.98
CA LYS A 389 -5.76 -10.29 -19.35
C LYS A 389 -5.99 -10.64 -20.81
N ALA A 390 -5.00 -10.41 -21.67
CA ALA A 390 -5.08 -10.73 -23.09
C ALA A 390 -5.48 -12.21 -23.29
N GLU A 391 -6.51 -12.47 -24.10
CA GLU A 391 -7.07 -13.82 -24.33
C GLU A 391 -6.02 -14.79 -24.88
N ASN A 392 -5.17 -14.32 -25.78
CA ASN A 392 -4.10 -15.11 -26.38
C ASN A 392 -2.80 -15.13 -25.54
N GLY A 393 -2.85 -14.58 -24.32
CA GLY A 393 -1.65 -14.38 -23.49
C GLY A 393 -0.72 -13.30 -24.04
N ILE A 394 0.52 -13.30 -23.58
CA ILE A 394 1.57 -12.38 -24.03
C ILE A 394 2.87 -13.14 -24.31
N GLN A 395 3.76 -12.49 -25.06
CA GLN A 395 5.14 -12.94 -25.26
C GLN A 395 6.09 -12.03 -24.46
N LEU A 396 6.95 -12.63 -23.65
CA LEU A 396 7.95 -11.92 -22.87
C LEU A 396 9.34 -12.52 -23.16
N ASN A 397 10.17 -11.82 -23.93
CA ASN A 397 11.47 -12.31 -24.40
C ASN A 397 11.42 -13.76 -24.96
N GLY A 398 10.44 -14.05 -25.82
CA GLY A 398 10.26 -15.37 -26.44
C GLY A 398 9.58 -16.42 -25.54
N VAL A 399 9.23 -16.08 -24.31
CA VAL A 399 8.46 -16.95 -23.40
C VAL A 399 6.98 -16.62 -23.50
N SER A 400 6.15 -17.60 -23.87
CA SER A 400 4.69 -17.45 -23.91
C SER A 400 4.11 -17.55 -22.51
N LEU A 401 3.35 -16.55 -22.11
CA LEU A 401 2.67 -16.48 -20.82
C LEU A 401 1.15 -16.42 -21.03
N PRO A 402 0.39 -17.42 -20.58
CA PRO A 402 -1.06 -17.48 -20.80
C PRO A 402 -1.80 -16.44 -19.95
N LYS A 403 -3.06 -16.16 -20.34
CA LYS A 403 -4.01 -15.38 -19.55
C LYS A 403 -4.06 -15.88 -18.10
N GLY A 404 -4.17 -14.95 -17.14
CA GLY A 404 -4.15 -15.23 -15.71
C GLY A 404 -2.73 -15.35 -15.11
N THR A 405 -1.67 -15.26 -15.94
CA THR A 405 -0.31 -15.23 -15.41
C THR A 405 -0.06 -13.90 -14.70
N LYS A 406 0.45 -13.96 -13.46
CA LYS A 406 0.90 -12.77 -12.74
C LYS A 406 2.35 -12.50 -13.03
N ILE A 407 2.62 -11.31 -13.55
CA ILE A 407 3.97 -10.82 -13.85
C ILE A 407 4.32 -9.66 -12.95
N ALA A 408 5.57 -9.49 -12.59
CA ALA A 408 6.01 -8.49 -11.63
C ALA A 408 7.33 -7.83 -12.00
N THR A 409 7.48 -6.56 -11.60
CA THR A 409 8.77 -5.87 -11.51
C THR A 409 9.19 -5.82 -10.04
N ASP A 410 10.43 -6.21 -9.75
CA ASP A 410 11.00 -6.16 -8.40
C ASP A 410 11.65 -4.79 -8.16
N MET A 411 10.91 -3.90 -7.50
CA MET A 411 11.35 -2.55 -7.23
C MET A 411 12.35 -2.49 -6.08
N HIS A 412 12.22 -3.37 -5.09
CA HIS A 412 13.11 -3.41 -3.95
C HIS A 412 14.57 -3.65 -4.34
N HIS A 413 14.82 -4.65 -5.20
CA HIS A 413 16.18 -4.94 -5.65
C HIS A 413 16.64 -3.96 -6.74
N MET A 414 15.73 -3.46 -7.57
CA MET A 414 16.01 -2.40 -8.53
C MET A 414 16.52 -1.12 -7.86
N HIS A 415 15.89 -0.70 -6.78
CA HIS A 415 16.31 0.45 -6.00
C HIS A 415 17.66 0.25 -5.26
N ARG A 416 18.16 -0.98 -5.21
CA ARG A 416 19.43 -1.39 -4.59
C ARG A 416 20.44 -1.93 -5.62
N ASP A 417 20.22 -1.63 -6.89
CA ASP A 417 21.11 -2.05 -7.96
C ASP A 417 22.22 -1.01 -8.17
N GLU A 418 23.46 -1.43 -7.98
CA GLU A 418 24.67 -0.59 -8.16
C GLU A 418 24.84 -0.11 -9.60
N GLU A 419 24.25 -0.78 -10.60
CA GLU A 419 24.20 -0.28 -11.98
C GLU A 419 23.29 0.94 -12.15
N ILE A 420 22.36 1.17 -11.19
CA ILE A 420 21.39 2.27 -11.23
C ILE A 420 21.76 3.34 -10.20
N TYR A 421 22.19 2.95 -9.01
CA TYR A 421 22.50 3.85 -7.91
C TYR A 421 23.88 3.49 -7.33
N LYS A 422 24.82 4.41 -7.41
CA LYS A 422 26.13 4.25 -6.75
C LYS A 422 25.92 4.12 -5.23
N ASP A 423 26.63 3.20 -4.58
CA ASP A 423 26.46 2.88 -3.15
C ASP A 423 24.98 2.64 -2.81
N ALA A 424 24.35 1.74 -3.60
CA ALA A 424 22.89 1.59 -3.66
C ALA A 424 22.23 1.19 -2.34
N ASN A 425 22.95 0.57 -1.41
CA ASN A 425 22.45 0.18 -0.09
C ASN A 425 22.67 1.24 0.99
N THR A 426 23.33 2.36 0.67
CA THR A 426 23.61 3.44 1.61
C THR A 426 22.53 4.51 1.52
N PHE A 427 22.00 4.95 2.68
CA PHE A 427 21.11 6.10 2.76
C PHE A 427 21.90 7.39 2.52
N ASN A 428 21.64 8.06 1.39
CA ASN A 428 22.31 9.27 0.97
C ASN A 428 21.35 10.28 0.31
N PRO A 429 20.76 11.20 1.08
CA PRO A 429 19.84 12.22 0.55
C PRO A 429 20.51 13.28 -0.35
N PHE A 430 21.85 13.25 -0.47
CA PHE A 430 22.62 14.14 -1.34
C PHE A 430 22.85 13.58 -2.75
N ARG A 431 22.15 12.49 -3.11
CA ARG A 431 22.30 11.91 -4.45
C ARG A 431 21.89 12.90 -5.52
N LEU A 432 22.68 12.92 -6.58
CA LEU A 432 22.33 13.59 -7.83
C LEU A 432 21.67 12.58 -8.80
N ASN A 433 20.90 13.10 -9.72
CA ASN A 433 20.32 12.29 -10.79
C ASN A 433 21.45 11.70 -11.65
N PRO A 434 21.57 10.37 -11.75
CA PRO A 434 22.66 9.72 -12.46
C PRO A 434 22.72 10.07 -13.95
N SER A 435 21.60 10.45 -14.55
CA SER A 435 21.54 10.76 -16.00
C SER A 435 21.88 12.20 -16.32
N THR A 436 21.68 13.14 -15.38
CA THR A 436 21.82 14.60 -15.65
C THR A 436 22.84 15.29 -14.76
N GLY A 437 23.30 14.66 -13.66
CA GLY A 437 24.14 15.27 -12.65
C GLY A 437 23.47 16.40 -11.85
N GLN A 438 22.17 16.64 -12.08
CA GLN A 438 21.38 17.66 -11.40
C GLN A 438 20.77 17.11 -10.09
N PRO A 439 20.22 17.96 -9.21
CA PRO A 439 19.43 17.50 -8.07
C PRO A 439 18.36 16.50 -8.46
N MET A 440 18.05 15.57 -7.56
CA MET A 440 17.00 14.59 -7.81
C MET A 440 15.65 15.30 -7.99
N PRO A 441 14.76 14.80 -8.87
CA PRO A 441 13.40 15.33 -8.99
C PRO A 441 12.63 15.11 -7.67
N PRO A 442 11.51 15.83 -7.46
CA PRO A 442 10.69 15.69 -6.26
C PRO A 442 10.33 14.24 -5.93
N ALA A 443 10.17 13.94 -4.64
CA ALA A 443 9.86 12.59 -4.15
C ALA A 443 8.57 11.99 -4.74
N VAL A 444 7.63 12.84 -5.14
CA VAL A 444 6.39 12.46 -5.81
C VAL A 444 6.56 12.12 -7.31
N GLU A 445 7.69 12.48 -7.89
CA GLU A 445 7.98 12.22 -9.31
C GLU A 445 8.62 10.85 -9.49
N THR A 446 7.90 9.95 -10.18
CA THR A 446 8.36 8.60 -10.48
C THR A 446 9.12 8.54 -11.81
N SER A 447 10.06 7.60 -11.90
CA SER A 447 10.80 7.29 -13.12
C SER A 447 10.91 5.78 -13.30
N GLU A 448 11.48 5.31 -14.42
CA GLU A 448 11.71 3.88 -14.64
C GLU A 448 12.58 3.21 -13.56
N ASN A 449 13.39 4.00 -12.87
CA ASN A 449 14.33 3.55 -11.85
C ASN A 449 13.90 3.96 -10.43
N PHE A 450 12.86 4.77 -10.28
CA PHE A 450 12.34 5.21 -8.99
C PHE A 450 10.83 5.04 -8.94
N LEU A 451 10.38 3.98 -8.29
CA LEU A 451 9.02 3.49 -8.30
C LEU A 451 8.58 3.07 -6.88
N PRO A 452 8.66 3.93 -5.87
CA PRO A 452 8.37 3.52 -4.48
C PRO A 452 6.94 3.03 -4.30
N PHE A 453 6.04 3.43 -5.20
CA PHE A 453 4.61 3.07 -5.24
C PHE A 453 4.16 2.46 -6.57
N GLY A 454 5.09 2.13 -7.44
CA GLY A 454 4.83 1.77 -8.82
C GLY A 454 4.90 2.99 -9.74
N HIS A 455 4.63 2.78 -11.01
CA HIS A 455 4.60 3.83 -12.01
C HIS A 455 3.15 4.11 -12.40
N GLY A 456 2.76 5.38 -12.28
CA GLY A 456 1.40 5.83 -12.45
C GLY A 456 0.75 6.20 -11.11
N ARG A 457 0.72 7.46 -10.78
CA ARG A 457 -0.04 8.24 -9.77
C ARG A 457 -0.53 7.56 -8.48
N PHE A 458 0.24 6.66 -7.88
CA PHE A 458 -0.02 6.14 -6.53
C PHE A 458 1.30 5.99 -5.77
N LEU A 459 1.38 6.68 -4.67
CA LEU A 459 2.52 6.84 -3.80
C LEU A 459 2.49 5.89 -2.61
N ASP A 460 3.55 5.42 -2.09
CA ASP A 460 4.36 5.53 -0.86
C ASP A 460 4.98 4.28 -0.30
N ASN A 461 6.02 4.16 0.36
CA ASN A 461 6.84 4.47 1.52
C ASN A 461 7.62 3.37 2.19
N ARG A 462 8.42 3.68 3.29
CA ARG A 462 9.38 2.75 3.83
C ARG A 462 9.98 2.90 5.24
N PRO A 463 10.31 1.80 6.00
CA PRO A 463 11.35 1.59 6.99
C PRO A 463 12.21 0.33 6.91
N PRO A 464 13.29 0.16 7.78
CA PRO A 464 13.99 -1.11 7.86
C PRO A 464 13.02 -2.17 8.38
N ASN A 465 13.09 -3.35 7.79
CA ASN A 465 11.91 -4.17 7.72
C ASN A 465 12.14 -5.51 8.36
N VAL A 466 11.19 -5.92 9.13
CA VAL A 466 10.99 -7.33 9.43
C VAL A 466 10.42 -7.98 8.17
N TRP A 467 11.10 -8.99 7.66
CA TRP A 467 10.61 -9.78 6.55
C TRP A 467 9.77 -10.94 7.06
N MET A 468 8.54 -11.04 6.55
CA MET A 468 7.71 -12.21 6.72
C MET A 468 7.47 -12.83 5.35
N GLY A 469 8.27 -13.83 5.02
CA GLY A 469 8.30 -14.42 3.69
C GLY A 469 8.78 -13.43 2.63
N ASP A 470 7.88 -13.01 1.76
CA ASP A 470 8.10 -12.06 0.66
C ASP A 470 7.53 -10.65 0.93
N SER A 471 7.08 -10.40 2.15
CA SER A 471 6.49 -9.13 2.59
C SER A 471 7.32 -8.47 3.70
N MET A 472 7.27 -7.15 3.77
CA MET A 472 8.00 -6.37 4.77
C MET A 472 7.05 -5.77 5.80
N ILE A 473 7.47 -5.72 7.07
CA ILE A 473 6.72 -5.18 8.21
C ILE A 473 7.60 -4.14 8.92
N PRO A 474 7.06 -2.98 9.36
CA PRO A 474 7.82 -2.00 10.12
C PRO A 474 8.24 -2.55 11.49
N PRO A 475 9.40 -2.14 12.03
CA PRO A 475 9.84 -2.55 13.36
C PRO A 475 9.03 -1.82 14.44
N HIS A 476 8.73 -2.52 15.52
CA HIS A 476 8.33 -1.85 16.76
C HIS A 476 9.54 -1.11 17.35
N THR A 477 9.41 0.19 17.53
CA THR A 477 10.50 1.03 18.00
C THR A 477 9.97 2.05 19.00
N ILE A 478 10.66 2.14 20.15
CA ILE A 478 10.41 3.16 21.17
C ILE A 478 11.38 4.31 20.94
N LEU A 479 10.85 5.51 20.72
CA LEU A 479 11.64 6.74 20.68
C LEU A 479 11.47 7.53 21.97
N SER A 480 12.56 8.16 22.42
CA SER A 480 12.48 9.16 23.48
C SER A 480 12.27 10.54 22.85
N VAL A 481 11.24 11.22 23.29
CA VAL A 481 10.85 12.55 22.82
C VAL A 481 10.70 13.53 23.98
N LYS A 482 11.03 14.79 23.74
CA LYS A 482 10.62 15.91 24.60
C LYS A 482 10.34 17.12 23.74
N ARG A 483 9.50 18.03 24.22
CA ARG A 483 9.23 19.29 23.52
C ARG A 483 10.48 20.18 23.53
N ARG A 484 10.74 20.88 22.43
CA ARG A 484 11.77 21.92 22.37
C ARG A 484 11.27 23.15 23.15
N SER A 485 12.11 23.71 24.01
CA SER A 485 11.88 24.99 24.68
C SER A 485 11.86 26.14 23.70
#